data_34cd10d8f9f5fcd8a2b2eb73310699fe
#
_entry.id   34cd10d8f9f5fcd8a2b2eb73310699fe
#
_cell.length_a   1.000
_cell.length_b   1.000
_cell.length_c   1.000
_cell.angle_alpha   90.00
_cell.angle_beta   90.00
_cell.angle_gamma   90.00
#
_symmetry.space_group_name_H-M   'P 1'
#
loop_
_entity.id
_entity.type
_entity.pdbx_description
1 polymer ?
#
loop_
_entity_poly.entity_id
_entity_poly.type
_entity_poly.pdbx_seq_one_letter_code
_entity_poly.pdbx_strand_id
1 'polypeptide(L)'
;MNKSKIEWCDHTWNPITGCLHGCPYCYARKMTERFSGNVRRNKMAQDNYRKIQHEGHDLYILDEPMVNETGSNLVYPFGFEPTFHRYRLDTISKLKMGNNIFVGAMADIFGEWVPDEWIRAVFDTCEQYPVHNYLFLTKNPDRYVNLLLERRLPEAPNMWYGVTVTNTAQAETAEAVMQDMSDEAHAFLSIEPLMEDVSEALEITIANFTDWVIIGAETGKNKNKVVPKAEWIRAIVTIADDVGIPVFMKDSLIHIVGEKNMRRVFPESLQRKGISEKLENKLYDVCCDCEAYKKKSEMVTILARSRRGESAKNICYLCRDCFEKFCGERGIEIPELAYRRKNNGK
;
A
#
# COMPACT_ATOMS: atom_id res chain seq x y z
N MET A 1 6.90 -6.66 9.10
CA MET A 1 5.79 -6.24 8.22
C MET A 1 4.78 -7.35 8.14
N ASN A 2 3.48 -7.07 8.15
CA ASN A 2 2.43 -8.08 8.17
C ASN A 2 1.68 -8.06 6.83
N LYS A 3 1.27 -9.24 6.35
CA LYS A 3 0.31 -9.35 5.25
C LYS A 3 -0.98 -8.65 5.68
N SER A 4 -1.52 -7.80 4.81
CA SER A 4 -2.71 -7.02 5.11
C SER A 4 -4.00 -7.87 5.04
N LYS A 5 -4.99 -7.45 5.85
CA LYS A 5 -6.40 -7.84 5.66
C LYS A 5 -7.20 -6.71 5.00
N ILE A 6 -6.55 -5.58 4.72
CA ILE A 6 -7.16 -4.48 3.95
C ILE A 6 -7.19 -4.92 2.50
N GLU A 7 -8.36 -4.87 1.88
CA GLU A 7 -8.68 -5.52 0.62
C GLU A 7 -7.92 -4.93 -0.59
N TRP A 8 -7.47 -3.68 -0.48
CA TRP A 8 -6.83 -2.94 -1.57
C TRP A 8 -5.31 -2.82 -1.43
N CYS A 9 -4.68 -3.51 -0.49
CA CYS A 9 -3.21 -3.58 -0.36
C CYS A 9 -2.72 -4.96 0.07
N ASP A 10 -1.47 -5.29 -0.25
CA ASP A 10 -0.87 -6.57 0.11
C ASP A 10 -0.30 -6.58 1.52
N HIS A 11 0.35 -5.48 1.89
CA HIS A 11 1.00 -5.31 3.17
C HIS A 11 0.66 -3.97 3.80
N THR A 12 0.74 -3.91 5.13
CA THR A 12 0.79 -2.65 5.86
C THR A 12 2.17 -2.45 6.46
N TRP A 13 2.68 -1.24 6.33
CA TRP A 13 3.96 -0.83 6.90
C TRP A 13 3.76 0.41 7.79
N ASN A 14 4.12 0.27 9.07
CA ASN A 14 3.82 1.25 10.09
C ASN A 14 5.11 1.67 10.82
N PRO A 15 6.02 2.41 10.17
CA PRO A 15 7.18 3.00 10.83
C PRO A 15 6.75 4.08 11.83
N ILE A 16 5.65 4.76 11.57
CA ILE A 16 5.00 5.69 12.47
C ILE A 16 3.68 5.08 12.93
N THR A 17 3.35 5.20 14.21
CA THR A 17 2.07 4.79 14.80
C THR A 17 1.51 5.89 15.69
N GLY A 18 0.21 5.87 15.93
CA GLY A 18 -0.48 6.90 16.71
C GLY A 18 -0.96 8.08 15.88
N CYS A 19 -2.05 8.71 16.32
CA CYS A 19 -2.75 9.73 15.56
C CYS A 19 -3.61 10.59 16.50
N LEU A 20 -3.66 11.91 16.26
CA LEU A 20 -4.37 12.87 17.11
C LEU A 20 -5.70 13.39 16.52
N HIS A 21 -6.11 12.96 15.34
CA HIS A 21 -7.40 13.36 14.72
C HIS A 21 -8.65 13.05 15.56
N GLY A 22 -8.59 12.07 16.47
CA GLY A 22 -9.73 11.78 17.36
C GLY A 22 -10.95 11.13 16.68
N CYS A 23 -10.83 10.56 15.50
CA CYS A 23 -11.94 9.97 14.75
C CYS A 23 -12.74 8.95 15.58
N PRO A 24 -14.08 9.05 15.68
CA PRO A 24 -14.90 8.16 16.53
C PRO A 24 -14.97 6.71 16.00
N TYR A 25 -14.72 6.52 14.70
CA TYR A 25 -14.72 5.23 14.01
C TYR A 25 -13.33 4.58 13.94
N CYS A 26 -12.27 5.21 14.50
CA CYS A 26 -10.89 4.76 14.35
C CYS A 26 -10.66 3.32 14.87
N TYR A 27 -10.35 2.40 13.96
CA TYR A 27 -10.00 1.02 14.32
C TYR A 27 -8.59 0.92 14.93
N ALA A 28 -7.66 1.79 14.45
CA ALA A 28 -6.28 1.77 14.87
C ALA A 28 -6.13 2.09 16.37
N ARG A 29 -6.87 3.07 16.88
CA ARG A 29 -6.91 3.39 18.32
C ARG A 29 -7.33 2.18 19.15
N LYS A 30 -8.43 1.51 18.77
CA LYS A 30 -8.90 0.30 19.48
C LYS A 30 -7.89 -0.85 19.45
N MET A 31 -7.16 -0.97 18.33
CA MET A 31 -6.12 -1.98 18.18
C MET A 31 -4.91 -1.68 19.05
N THR A 32 -4.43 -0.43 19.07
CA THR A 32 -3.30 -0.04 19.91
C THR A 32 -3.60 -0.19 21.39
N GLU A 33 -4.79 0.19 21.86
CA GLU A 33 -5.23 0.00 23.25
C GLU A 33 -5.16 -1.47 23.68
N ARG A 34 -5.51 -2.38 22.76
CA ARG A 34 -5.48 -3.82 23.03
C ARG A 34 -4.06 -4.39 23.14
N PHE A 35 -3.09 -3.83 22.40
CA PHE A 35 -1.73 -4.39 22.26
C PHE A 35 -0.64 -3.48 22.82
N SER A 36 -0.98 -2.48 23.62
CA SER A 36 -0.02 -1.54 24.23
C SER A 36 0.64 -2.06 25.52
N GLY A 37 0.06 -3.06 26.15
CA GLY A 37 0.46 -3.46 27.48
C GLY A 37 0.17 -2.34 28.50
N ASN A 38 1.08 -2.14 29.46
CA ASN A 38 0.96 -1.08 30.46
C ASN A 38 1.70 0.19 30.01
N VAL A 39 0.99 1.10 29.33
CA VAL A 39 1.55 2.35 28.81
C VAL A 39 2.23 3.20 29.89
N ARG A 40 1.65 3.30 31.09
CA ARG A 40 2.24 4.08 32.20
C ARG A 40 3.61 3.53 32.59
N ARG A 41 3.72 2.23 32.68
CA ARG A 41 4.99 1.54 32.98
C ARG A 41 6.00 1.71 31.86
N ASN A 42 5.54 1.57 30.60
CA ASN A 42 6.40 1.73 29.43
C ASN A 42 7.03 3.13 29.41
N LYS A 43 6.27 4.17 29.77
CA LYS A 43 6.76 5.55 29.90
C LYS A 43 7.75 5.77 31.04
N MET A 44 7.81 4.89 32.03
CA MET A 44 8.82 4.95 33.09
C MET A 44 10.20 4.45 32.65
N ALA A 45 10.26 3.63 31.62
CA ALA A 45 11.50 3.08 31.05
C ALA A 45 12.17 4.07 30.07
N GLN A 46 12.54 5.27 30.55
CA GLN A 46 13.00 6.41 29.74
C GLN A 46 14.28 6.13 28.94
N ASP A 47 15.11 5.20 29.38
CA ASP A 47 16.34 4.80 28.67
C ASP A 47 16.07 4.04 27.37
N ASN A 48 14.85 3.53 27.18
CA ASN A 48 14.47 2.70 26.03
C ASN A 48 13.85 3.50 24.86
N TYR A 49 13.72 4.82 25.02
CA TYR A 49 13.14 5.67 23.97
C TYR A 49 13.60 7.11 24.10
N ARG A 50 13.44 7.87 23.03
CA ARG A 50 13.60 9.34 23.07
C ARG A 50 12.21 9.99 23.03
N LYS A 51 12.03 11.01 23.86
CA LYS A 51 10.85 11.86 23.87
C LYS A 51 11.20 13.23 23.29
N ILE A 52 10.41 13.73 22.38
CA ILE A 52 10.52 15.09 21.82
C ILE A 52 9.21 15.82 21.99
N GLN A 53 9.27 17.15 21.89
CA GLN A 53 8.11 18.04 21.81
C GLN A 53 8.03 18.59 20.39
N HIS A 54 6.87 18.50 19.77
CA HIS A 54 6.60 19.06 18.45
C HIS A 54 5.14 19.52 18.37
N GLU A 55 4.89 20.75 17.92
CA GLU A 55 3.57 21.37 17.85
C GLU A 55 2.73 21.19 19.15
N GLY A 56 3.40 21.35 20.30
CA GLY A 56 2.76 21.21 21.62
C GLY A 56 2.45 19.78 22.05
N HIS A 57 2.87 18.77 21.29
CA HIS A 57 2.60 17.36 21.56
C HIS A 57 3.85 16.58 21.98
N ASP A 58 3.66 15.62 22.88
CA ASP A 58 4.67 14.63 23.21
C ASP A 58 4.76 13.57 22.13
N LEU A 59 5.94 13.38 21.55
CA LEU A 59 6.22 12.37 20.55
C LEU A 59 7.31 11.43 21.02
N TYR A 60 7.25 10.19 20.59
CA TYR A 60 8.16 9.14 21.02
C TYR A 60 8.96 8.56 19.85
N ILE A 61 10.24 8.30 20.07
CA ILE A 61 11.13 7.69 19.07
C ILE A 61 11.73 6.42 19.66
N LEU A 62 11.63 5.33 18.91
CA LEU A 62 12.19 4.04 19.24
C LEU A 62 13.22 3.64 18.18
N ASP A 63 14.48 3.55 18.58
CA ASP A 63 15.55 3.05 17.73
C ASP A 63 15.60 1.51 17.73
N GLU A 64 15.13 0.88 18.84
CA GLU A 64 15.00 -0.55 19.02
C GLU A 64 13.58 -0.93 19.52
N PRO A 65 13.14 -2.18 19.34
CA PRO A 65 11.86 -2.63 19.90
C PRO A 65 11.87 -2.62 21.43
N MET A 66 10.88 -2.00 22.06
CA MET A 66 10.65 -2.21 23.49
C MET A 66 10.12 -3.63 23.77
N VAL A 67 10.57 -4.22 24.84
CA VAL A 67 10.13 -5.56 25.28
C VAL A 67 9.40 -5.48 26.63
N ASN A 68 8.47 -6.39 26.84
CA ASN A 68 7.82 -6.57 28.13
C ASN A 68 8.68 -7.45 29.07
N GLU A 69 8.19 -7.72 30.28
CA GLU A 69 8.88 -8.55 31.28
C GLU A 69 9.17 -9.98 30.83
N THR A 70 8.40 -10.49 29.86
CA THR A 70 8.60 -11.84 29.33
C THR A 70 9.54 -11.85 28.11
N GLY A 71 10.14 -10.69 27.74
CA GLY A 71 11.00 -10.55 26.56
C GLY A 71 10.25 -10.45 25.25
N SER A 72 8.92 -10.32 25.27
CA SER A 72 8.11 -10.17 24.05
C SER A 72 8.05 -8.72 23.60
N ASN A 73 8.15 -8.48 22.29
CA ASN A 73 8.10 -7.13 21.73
C ASN A 73 6.75 -6.45 21.98
N LEU A 74 6.78 -5.22 22.48
CA LEU A 74 5.63 -4.34 22.59
C LEU A 74 5.39 -3.64 21.25
N VAL A 75 4.28 -3.95 20.61
CA VAL A 75 3.96 -3.41 19.26
C VAL A 75 3.61 -1.93 19.31
N TYR A 76 2.89 -1.50 20.35
CA TYR A 76 2.42 -0.12 20.55
C TYR A 76 2.70 0.34 22.00
N PRO A 77 3.98 0.50 22.42
CA PRO A 77 4.32 0.71 23.81
C PRO A 77 3.71 1.99 24.42
N PHE A 78 3.41 3.00 23.61
CA PHE A 78 2.79 4.26 24.06
C PHE A 78 1.30 4.37 23.67
N GLY A 79 0.65 3.23 23.38
CA GLY A 79 -0.75 3.21 22.97
C GLY A 79 -0.95 3.87 21.60
N PHE A 80 -1.82 4.87 21.54
CA PHE A 80 -2.11 5.61 20.29
C PHE A 80 -1.43 7.00 20.26
N GLU A 81 -0.42 7.23 21.07
CA GLU A 81 0.41 8.43 21.01
C GLU A 81 1.40 8.36 19.85
N PRO A 82 1.67 9.47 19.14
CA PRO A 82 2.53 9.47 17.97
C PRO A 82 3.93 8.94 18.29
N THR A 83 4.32 7.87 17.62
CA THR A 83 5.55 7.14 17.88
C THR A 83 6.26 6.78 16.58
N PHE A 84 7.52 7.17 16.44
CA PHE A 84 8.38 6.77 15.35
C PHE A 84 9.20 5.54 15.72
N HIS A 85 8.92 4.42 15.10
CA HIS A 85 9.64 3.17 15.24
C HIS A 85 10.75 3.09 14.18
N ARG A 86 11.87 3.75 14.38
CA ARG A 86 12.95 3.83 13.39
C ARG A 86 13.44 2.45 12.95
N TYR A 87 13.52 1.50 13.86
CA TYR A 87 13.90 0.12 13.56
C TYR A 87 12.96 -0.59 12.56
N ARG A 88 11.76 -0.04 12.29
CA ARG A 88 10.83 -0.60 11.30
C ARG A 88 11.11 -0.13 9.89
N LEU A 89 11.94 0.89 9.68
CA LEU A 89 12.30 1.36 8.35
C LEU A 89 12.89 0.21 7.51
N ASP A 90 13.85 -0.52 8.06
CA ASP A 90 14.54 -1.61 7.35
C ASP A 90 13.66 -2.84 7.10
N THR A 91 12.45 -2.89 7.65
CA THR A 91 11.59 -4.09 7.50
C THR A 91 11.09 -4.30 6.06
N ILE A 92 11.12 -3.28 5.21
CA ILE A 92 10.79 -3.35 3.78
C ILE A 92 11.76 -4.27 3.03
N SER A 93 13.04 -4.25 3.37
CA SER A 93 14.09 -5.08 2.76
C SER A 93 13.77 -6.59 2.74
N LYS A 94 12.86 -7.03 3.61
CA LYS A 94 12.42 -8.43 3.72
C LYS A 94 11.42 -8.83 2.64
N LEU A 95 10.83 -7.88 1.94
CA LEU A 95 9.93 -8.13 0.82
C LEU A 95 10.73 -8.20 -0.49
N LYS A 96 10.65 -9.33 -1.19
CA LYS A 96 11.46 -9.60 -2.39
C LYS A 96 10.78 -9.24 -3.70
N MET A 97 9.46 -9.08 -3.69
CA MET A 97 8.63 -8.85 -4.88
C MET A 97 7.91 -7.52 -4.78
N GLY A 98 7.52 -6.96 -5.91
CA GLY A 98 6.65 -5.79 -5.95
C GLY A 98 5.35 -6.03 -5.20
N ASN A 99 4.98 -5.13 -4.30
CA ASN A 99 3.79 -5.18 -3.45
C ASN A 99 3.10 -3.82 -3.39
N ASN A 100 1.79 -3.81 -3.27
CA ASN A 100 1.04 -2.62 -2.88
C ASN A 100 1.08 -2.48 -1.36
N ILE A 101 1.83 -1.50 -0.86
CA ILE A 101 2.10 -1.31 0.56
C ILE A 101 1.34 -0.09 1.06
N PHE A 102 0.38 -0.31 1.96
CA PHE A 102 -0.26 0.81 2.67
C PHE A 102 0.66 1.29 3.80
N VAL A 103 1.14 2.52 3.69
CA VAL A 103 2.04 3.16 4.64
C VAL A 103 1.24 3.93 5.68
N GLY A 104 1.50 3.64 6.96
CA GLY A 104 0.85 4.37 8.05
C GLY A 104 -0.58 3.90 8.37
N ALA A 105 -0.95 2.65 8.11
CA ALA A 105 -2.27 2.11 8.47
C ALA A 105 -2.64 2.29 9.97
N MET A 106 -1.66 2.53 10.83
CA MET A 106 -1.80 2.74 12.28
C MET A 106 -1.49 4.18 12.72
N ALA A 107 -1.41 5.13 11.78
CA ALA A 107 -1.17 6.55 12.00
C ALA A 107 -1.84 7.37 10.90
N ASP A 108 -1.81 8.70 11.03
CA ASP A 108 -1.78 9.61 9.90
C ASP A 108 -0.37 10.23 9.88
N ILE A 109 0.44 9.81 8.91
CA ILE A 109 1.84 10.24 8.84
C ILE A 109 2.01 11.67 8.35
N PHE A 110 0.92 12.28 7.84
CA PHE A 110 0.86 13.67 7.40
C PHE A 110 0.11 14.57 8.40
N GLY A 111 -0.22 14.07 9.59
CA GLY A 111 -0.80 14.87 10.65
C GLY A 111 0.13 16.02 11.06
N GLU A 112 -0.42 17.16 11.49
CA GLU A 112 0.35 18.35 11.88
C GLU A 112 1.41 18.08 12.94
N TRP A 113 1.12 17.12 13.85
CA TRP A 113 2.02 16.71 14.92
C TRP A 113 3.21 15.88 14.45
N VAL A 114 3.26 15.45 13.17
CA VAL A 114 4.34 14.59 12.66
C VAL A 114 5.48 15.47 12.13
N PRO A 115 6.70 15.37 12.68
CA PRO A 115 7.85 16.11 12.18
C PRO A 115 8.21 15.74 10.74
N ASP A 116 8.64 16.72 9.96
CA ASP A 116 9.04 16.53 8.56
C ASP A 116 10.17 15.52 8.39
N GLU A 117 11.11 15.48 9.33
CA GLU A 117 12.20 14.52 9.29
C GLU A 117 11.72 13.06 9.43
N TRP A 118 10.57 12.81 10.06
CA TRP A 118 9.98 11.47 10.13
C TRP A 118 9.37 11.08 8.77
N ILE A 119 8.65 12.03 8.15
CA ILE A 119 8.06 11.83 6.81
C ILE A 119 9.18 11.58 5.79
N ARG A 120 10.23 12.40 5.85
CA ARG A 120 11.40 12.25 4.97
C ARG A 120 12.06 10.88 5.12
N ALA A 121 12.28 10.42 6.35
CA ALA A 121 12.88 9.09 6.58
C ALA A 121 12.03 7.95 6.01
N VAL A 122 10.68 8.12 6.00
CA VAL A 122 9.76 7.18 5.35
C VAL A 122 9.93 7.24 3.83
N PHE A 123 9.95 8.42 3.23
CA PHE A 123 10.14 8.60 1.78
C PHE A 123 11.51 8.08 1.32
N ASP A 124 12.58 8.44 2.02
CA ASP A 124 13.94 7.96 1.72
C ASP A 124 13.98 6.41 1.68
N THR A 125 13.24 5.76 2.58
CA THR A 125 13.12 4.30 2.58
C THR A 125 12.31 3.79 1.39
N CYS A 126 11.20 4.44 1.03
CA CYS A 126 10.41 4.05 -0.14
C CYS A 126 11.23 4.14 -1.43
N GLU A 127 12.02 5.20 -1.59
CA GLU A 127 12.90 5.41 -2.76
C GLU A 127 14.02 4.37 -2.87
N GLN A 128 14.50 3.84 -1.72
CA GLN A 128 15.49 2.75 -1.72
C GLN A 128 14.93 1.42 -2.22
N TYR A 129 13.59 1.23 -2.18
CA TYR A 129 12.91 0.00 -2.60
C TYR A 129 11.84 0.27 -3.66
N PRO A 130 12.22 0.77 -4.86
CA PRO A 130 11.28 1.23 -5.88
C PRO A 130 10.46 0.11 -6.55
N VAL A 131 10.74 -1.15 -6.24
CA VAL A 131 9.99 -2.31 -6.73
C VAL A 131 8.57 -2.41 -6.16
N HIS A 132 8.28 -1.68 -5.07
CA HIS A 132 6.98 -1.66 -4.42
C HIS A 132 6.20 -0.41 -4.78
N ASN A 133 4.88 -0.50 -4.76
CA ASN A 133 3.99 0.66 -4.75
C ASN A 133 3.69 1.04 -3.30
N TYR A 134 3.76 2.32 -3.00
CA TYR A 134 3.51 2.88 -1.68
C TYR A 134 2.26 3.74 -1.70
N LEU A 135 1.26 3.32 -0.95
CA LEU A 135 -0.01 4.01 -0.86
C LEU A 135 -0.06 4.76 0.48
N PHE A 136 -0.12 6.05 0.41
CA PHE A 136 -0.25 6.95 1.56
C PHE A 136 -1.70 7.40 1.68
N LEU A 137 -2.18 7.64 2.88
CA LEU A 137 -3.54 8.11 3.11
C LEU A 137 -3.57 9.09 4.27
N THR A 138 -4.21 10.24 4.08
CA THR A 138 -4.29 11.28 5.11
C THR A 138 -5.69 11.90 5.23
N LYS A 139 -5.93 12.52 6.38
CA LYS A 139 -7.04 13.46 6.65
C LYS A 139 -6.56 14.91 6.75
N ASN A 140 -5.26 15.14 6.55
CA ASN A 140 -4.63 16.44 6.50
C ASN A 140 -3.94 16.63 5.12
N PRO A 141 -4.73 16.74 4.03
CA PRO A 141 -4.18 16.73 2.67
C PRO A 141 -3.38 18.00 2.34
N ASP A 142 -3.60 19.15 3.02
CA ASP A 142 -2.80 20.37 2.86
C ASP A 142 -1.30 20.10 3.04
N ARG A 143 -0.95 19.08 3.83
CA ARG A 143 0.44 18.67 4.02
C ARG A 143 1.12 18.18 2.75
N TYR A 144 0.36 17.60 1.81
CA TYR A 144 0.90 17.20 0.51
C TYR A 144 1.35 18.43 -0.28
N VAL A 145 0.49 19.45 -0.37
CA VAL A 145 0.79 20.71 -1.08
C VAL A 145 1.98 21.41 -0.47
N ASN A 146 2.02 21.51 0.87
CA ASN A 146 3.16 22.11 1.57
C ASN A 146 4.47 21.40 1.25
N LEU A 147 4.49 20.07 1.29
CA LEU A 147 5.68 19.28 0.94
C LEU A 147 6.03 19.40 -0.54
N LEU A 148 5.05 19.49 -1.44
CA LEU A 148 5.27 19.69 -2.87
C LEU A 148 5.90 21.04 -3.15
N LEU A 149 5.37 22.13 -2.57
CA LEU A 149 5.92 23.48 -2.72
C LEU A 149 7.37 23.58 -2.22
N GLU A 150 7.71 22.81 -1.20
CA GLU A 150 9.08 22.70 -0.68
C GLU A 150 9.95 21.70 -1.47
N ARG A 151 9.42 21.07 -2.52
CA ARG A 151 10.09 20.00 -3.30
C ARG A 151 10.52 18.80 -2.43
N ARG A 152 9.67 18.40 -1.51
CA ARG A 152 9.91 17.34 -0.53
C ARG A 152 8.91 16.19 -0.65
N LEU A 153 7.88 16.33 -1.49
CA LEU A 153 6.95 15.26 -1.83
C LEU A 153 7.52 14.50 -3.04
N PRO A 154 7.84 13.20 -2.94
CA PRO A 154 8.30 12.43 -4.09
C PRO A 154 7.19 12.23 -5.13
N GLU A 155 7.47 12.53 -6.39
CA GLU A 155 6.55 12.38 -7.52
C GLU A 155 6.85 11.12 -8.36
N ALA A 156 7.41 10.09 -7.70
CA ALA A 156 7.75 8.84 -8.37
C ALA A 156 6.49 8.00 -8.70
N PRO A 157 6.46 7.28 -9.84
CA PRO A 157 5.27 6.58 -10.34
C PRO A 157 4.78 5.43 -9.46
N ASN A 158 5.54 5.05 -8.44
CA ASN A 158 5.17 4.05 -7.44
C ASN A 158 4.71 4.67 -6.10
N MET A 159 4.57 6.01 -6.04
CA MET A 159 4.05 6.74 -4.88
C MET A 159 2.62 7.18 -5.16
N TRP A 160 1.70 6.83 -4.28
CA TRP A 160 0.27 7.08 -4.41
C TRP A 160 -0.22 7.87 -3.20
N TYR A 161 -0.82 9.03 -3.43
CA TYR A 161 -1.24 9.96 -2.39
C TYR A 161 -2.77 9.99 -2.27
N GLY A 162 -3.29 9.49 -1.16
CA GLY A 162 -4.72 9.38 -0.93
C GLY A 162 -5.25 10.42 0.05
N VAL A 163 -6.45 10.90 -0.24
CA VAL A 163 -7.22 11.76 0.65
C VAL A 163 -8.43 11.00 1.18
N THR A 164 -8.63 11.02 2.51
CA THR A 164 -9.82 10.44 3.12
C THR A 164 -10.98 11.43 3.07
N VAL A 165 -12.11 10.99 2.54
CA VAL A 165 -13.35 11.76 2.50
C VAL A 165 -14.47 10.97 3.18
N THR A 166 -15.13 11.56 4.18
CA THR A 166 -16.26 10.95 4.87
C THR A 166 -17.51 11.83 4.87
N ASN A 167 -17.35 13.12 4.50
CA ASN A 167 -18.39 14.13 4.48
C ASN A 167 -18.07 15.23 3.44
N THR A 168 -19.05 16.10 3.18
CA THR A 168 -18.95 17.16 2.17
C THR A 168 -17.83 18.15 2.45
N ALA A 169 -17.62 18.57 3.69
CA ALA A 169 -16.53 19.49 4.03
C ALA A 169 -15.14 18.92 3.71
N GLN A 170 -14.95 17.59 3.90
CA GLN A 170 -13.72 16.92 3.50
C GLN A 170 -13.62 16.75 1.98
N ALA A 171 -14.74 16.62 1.27
CA ALA A 171 -14.77 16.59 -0.19
C ALA A 171 -14.31 17.93 -0.78
N GLU A 172 -14.80 19.05 -0.26
CA GLU A 172 -14.38 20.40 -0.65
C GLU A 172 -12.88 20.64 -0.38
N THR A 173 -12.38 20.17 0.77
CA THR A 173 -10.95 20.24 1.08
C THR A 173 -10.13 19.37 0.12
N ALA A 174 -10.61 18.16 -0.21
CA ALA A 174 -9.95 17.28 -1.14
C ALA A 174 -9.85 17.89 -2.54
N GLU A 175 -10.91 18.56 -3.03
CA GLU A 175 -10.90 19.26 -4.31
C GLU A 175 -9.81 20.35 -4.34
N ALA A 176 -9.84 21.27 -3.36
CA ALA A 176 -8.88 22.36 -3.29
C ALA A 176 -7.42 21.89 -3.27
N VAL A 177 -7.14 20.82 -2.50
CA VAL A 177 -5.79 20.28 -2.36
C VAL A 177 -5.36 19.48 -3.60
N MET A 178 -6.22 18.60 -4.11
CA MET A 178 -5.86 17.73 -5.24
C MET A 178 -5.69 18.53 -6.53
N GLN A 179 -6.36 19.68 -6.67
CA GLN A 179 -6.13 20.63 -7.75
C GLN A 179 -4.71 21.22 -7.73
N ASP A 180 -4.15 21.42 -6.55
CA ASP A 180 -2.80 21.99 -6.35
C ASP A 180 -1.70 20.90 -6.39
N MET A 181 -2.06 19.64 -6.47
CA MET A 181 -1.08 18.56 -6.63
C MET A 181 -0.53 18.52 -8.05
N SER A 182 0.68 17.98 -8.20
CA SER A 182 1.32 17.79 -9.50
C SER A 182 0.57 16.77 -10.35
N ASP A 183 0.45 17.02 -11.66
CA ASP A 183 -0.07 16.06 -12.64
C ASP A 183 0.76 14.76 -12.74
N GLU A 184 2.00 14.77 -12.22
CA GLU A 184 2.89 13.60 -12.18
C GLU A 184 2.64 12.72 -10.96
N ALA A 185 1.98 13.23 -9.92
CA ALA A 185 1.71 12.52 -8.69
C ALA A 185 0.42 11.70 -8.79
N HIS A 186 0.50 10.40 -8.55
CA HIS A 186 -0.69 9.57 -8.48
C HIS A 186 -1.53 9.90 -7.26
N ALA A 187 -2.81 10.24 -7.48
CA ALA A 187 -3.74 10.62 -6.45
C ALA A 187 -4.94 9.66 -6.36
N PHE A 188 -5.44 9.40 -5.16
CA PHE A 188 -6.64 8.59 -4.97
C PHE A 188 -7.54 9.10 -3.85
N LEU A 189 -8.83 8.85 -3.98
CA LEU A 189 -9.83 9.12 -2.95
C LEU A 189 -10.15 7.85 -2.16
N SER A 190 -10.12 7.95 -0.83
CA SER A 190 -10.65 6.92 0.07
C SER A 190 -11.91 7.45 0.73
N ILE A 191 -13.07 7.13 0.15
CA ILE A 191 -14.39 7.52 0.65
C ILE A 191 -14.82 6.48 1.70
N GLU A 192 -14.15 6.54 2.85
CA GLU A 192 -14.27 5.51 3.90
C GLU A 192 -14.09 6.09 5.32
N PRO A 193 -15.13 5.93 6.16
CA PRO A 193 -16.48 5.46 5.84
C PRO A 193 -17.29 6.51 5.09
N LEU A 194 -18.09 6.09 4.10
CA LEU A 194 -19.06 6.95 3.43
C LEU A 194 -20.22 7.26 4.39
N MET A 195 -20.27 8.50 4.92
CA MET A 195 -21.20 8.87 5.98
C MET A 195 -22.35 9.77 5.50
N GLU A 196 -22.21 10.41 4.35
CA GLU A 196 -23.24 11.22 3.70
C GLU A 196 -23.05 11.20 2.18
N ASP A 197 -23.99 11.82 1.45
CA ASP A 197 -23.85 11.94 0.00
C ASP A 197 -22.79 13.00 -0.32
N VAL A 198 -21.68 12.55 -0.87
CA VAL A 198 -20.55 13.40 -1.30
C VAL A 198 -20.37 13.39 -2.83
N SER A 199 -21.32 12.80 -3.56
CA SER A 199 -21.18 12.61 -5.01
C SER A 199 -21.06 13.94 -5.77
N GLU A 200 -21.94 14.90 -5.48
CA GLU A 200 -21.92 16.22 -6.10
C GLU A 200 -20.63 16.98 -5.75
N ALA A 201 -20.21 16.95 -4.49
CA ALA A 201 -19.00 17.63 -4.03
C ALA A 201 -17.68 17.00 -4.55
N LEU A 202 -17.71 15.74 -5.02
CA LEU A 202 -16.55 15.05 -5.55
C LEU A 202 -16.52 14.96 -7.08
N GLU A 203 -17.53 15.46 -7.78
CA GLU A 203 -17.64 15.31 -9.23
C GLU A 203 -16.39 15.87 -9.95
N ILE A 204 -16.00 17.10 -9.67
CA ILE A 204 -14.83 17.76 -10.25
C ILE A 204 -13.53 17.04 -9.84
N THR A 205 -13.41 16.66 -8.57
CA THR A 205 -12.22 15.99 -8.03
C THR A 205 -12.01 14.63 -8.71
N ILE A 206 -13.06 13.84 -8.84
CA ILE A 206 -12.99 12.53 -9.51
C ILE A 206 -12.65 12.71 -10.99
N ALA A 207 -13.28 13.68 -11.65
CA ALA A 207 -13.13 13.86 -13.09
C ALA A 207 -11.75 14.36 -13.51
N ASN A 208 -11.08 15.17 -12.68
CA ASN A 208 -9.88 15.89 -13.11
C ASN A 208 -8.61 15.58 -12.28
N PHE A 209 -8.75 15.11 -11.03
CA PHE A 209 -7.62 15.06 -10.11
C PHE A 209 -7.44 13.71 -9.41
N THR A 210 -8.10 12.65 -9.91
CA THR A 210 -8.11 11.34 -9.23
C THR A 210 -7.77 10.22 -10.20
N ASP A 211 -6.85 9.32 -9.81
CA ASP A 211 -6.50 8.11 -10.56
C ASP A 211 -7.23 6.87 -10.04
N TRP A 212 -7.82 6.93 -8.85
CA TRP A 212 -8.48 5.79 -8.22
C TRP A 212 -9.45 6.21 -7.12
N VAL A 213 -10.59 5.53 -7.04
CA VAL A 213 -11.59 5.74 -5.99
C VAL A 213 -11.81 4.46 -5.19
N ILE A 214 -11.67 4.56 -3.86
CA ILE A 214 -11.99 3.47 -2.92
C ILE A 214 -13.22 3.88 -2.14
N ILE A 215 -14.23 3.00 -2.04
CA ILE A 215 -15.48 3.26 -1.31
C ILE A 215 -15.71 2.18 -0.25
N GLY A 216 -16.04 2.60 0.96
CA GLY A 216 -16.34 1.69 2.06
C GLY A 216 -17.37 2.24 3.06
N ALA A 217 -18.09 1.34 3.73
CA ALA A 217 -18.98 1.69 4.83
C ALA A 217 -18.28 1.49 6.18
N GLU A 218 -18.80 2.13 7.24
CA GLU A 218 -18.34 1.92 8.60
C GLU A 218 -18.51 0.46 9.01
N THR A 219 -17.50 -0.08 9.69
CA THR A 219 -17.46 -1.46 10.13
C THR A 219 -17.38 -1.57 11.66
N GLY A 220 -17.56 -2.78 12.21
CA GLY A 220 -17.43 -3.05 13.64
C GLY A 220 -18.68 -2.64 14.42
N LYS A 221 -18.49 -2.11 15.65
CA LYS A 221 -19.63 -1.84 16.58
C LYS A 221 -20.55 -0.72 16.10
N ASN A 222 -20.05 0.19 15.30
CA ASN A 222 -20.80 1.35 14.82
C ASN A 222 -21.42 1.15 13.42
N LYS A 223 -21.26 -0.01 12.81
CA LYS A 223 -21.66 -0.30 11.41
C LYS A 223 -23.10 0.05 11.05
N ASN A 224 -23.98 0.22 12.04
CA ASN A 224 -25.38 0.58 11.85
C ASN A 224 -25.68 2.05 12.19
N LYS A 225 -24.66 2.85 12.56
CA LYS A 225 -24.85 4.26 12.89
C LYS A 225 -25.19 5.09 11.66
N VAL A 226 -24.39 4.93 10.62
CA VAL A 226 -24.64 5.48 9.31
C VAL A 226 -24.44 4.37 8.29
N VAL A 227 -25.50 4.01 7.60
CA VAL A 227 -25.47 3.04 6.50
C VAL A 227 -25.58 3.84 5.21
N PRO A 228 -24.56 3.79 4.33
CA PRO A 228 -24.62 4.50 3.05
C PRO A 228 -25.82 4.04 2.23
N LYS A 229 -26.44 4.98 1.53
CA LYS A 229 -27.51 4.61 0.60
C LYS A 229 -26.91 4.10 -0.71
N ALA A 230 -27.55 3.14 -1.34
CA ALA A 230 -27.08 2.58 -2.61
C ALA A 230 -27.04 3.63 -3.74
N GLU A 231 -27.91 4.63 -3.69
CA GLU A 231 -27.89 5.76 -4.66
C GLU A 231 -26.63 6.61 -4.54
N TRP A 232 -26.10 6.87 -3.34
CA TRP A 232 -24.85 7.63 -3.15
C TRP A 232 -23.66 6.90 -3.80
N ILE A 233 -23.60 5.57 -3.56
CA ILE A 233 -22.55 4.74 -4.12
C ILE A 233 -22.65 4.71 -5.65
N ARG A 234 -23.88 4.56 -6.19
CA ARG A 234 -24.08 4.56 -7.65
C ARG A 234 -23.72 5.88 -8.30
N ALA A 235 -24.06 7.02 -7.66
CA ALA A 235 -23.71 8.33 -8.18
C ALA A 235 -22.18 8.50 -8.31
N ILE A 236 -21.41 8.16 -7.25
CA ILE A 236 -19.94 8.20 -7.27
C ILE A 236 -19.38 7.28 -8.36
N VAL A 237 -19.94 6.06 -8.50
CA VAL A 237 -19.49 5.10 -9.52
C VAL A 237 -19.81 5.60 -10.93
N THR A 238 -20.97 6.22 -11.15
CA THR A 238 -21.31 6.80 -12.46
C THR A 238 -20.35 7.89 -12.85
N ILE A 239 -20.04 8.83 -11.95
CA ILE A 239 -19.05 9.88 -12.20
C ILE A 239 -17.68 9.27 -12.61
N ALA A 240 -17.22 8.27 -11.87
CA ALA A 240 -15.95 7.61 -12.15
C ALA A 240 -15.97 6.82 -13.48
N ASP A 241 -17.08 6.11 -13.80
CA ASP A 241 -17.25 5.36 -15.05
C ASP A 241 -17.27 6.31 -16.25
N ASP A 242 -17.91 7.48 -16.16
CA ASP A 242 -18.01 8.48 -17.24
C ASP A 242 -16.64 9.05 -17.67
N VAL A 243 -15.67 9.06 -16.75
CA VAL A 243 -14.30 9.53 -17.03
C VAL A 243 -13.26 8.40 -17.04
N GLY A 244 -13.69 7.15 -16.86
CA GLY A 244 -12.82 5.97 -16.93
C GLY A 244 -11.93 5.75 -15.71
N ILE A 245 -12.26 6.34 -14.55
CA ILE A 245 -11.51 6.16 -13.31
C ILE A 245 -11.89 4.83 -12.63
N PRO A 246 -10.90 3.97 -12.29
CA PRO A 246 -11.17 2.71 -11.63
C PRO A 246 -11.76 2.89 -10.22
N VAL A 247 -12.74 2.04 -9.87
CA VAL A 247 -13.40 2.05 -8.56
C VAL A 247 -13.18 0.74 -7.83
N PHE A 248 -12.82 0.82 -6.55
CA PHE A 248 -12.72 -0.30 -5.64
C PHE A 248 -13.74 -0.18 -4.50
N MET A 249 -14.71 -1.05 -4.46
CA MET A 249 -15.70 -1.17 -3.38
C MET A 249 -15.25 -2.22 -2.38
N LYS A 250 -15.24 -1.85 -1.08
CA LYS A 250 -14.91 -2.78 0.00
C LYS A 250 -16.08 -3.73 0.30
N ASP A 251 -15.74 -4.90 0.86
CA ASP A 251 -16.73 -5.92 1.26
C ASP A 251 -17.85 -5.38 2.15
N SER A 252 -17.57 -4.29 2.89
CA SER A 252 -18.57 -3.61 3.71
C SER A 252 -19.78 -3.09 2.92
N LEU A 253 -19.71 -3.00 1.60
CA LEU A 253 -20.77 -2.52 0.72
C LEU A 253 -21.62 -3.65 0.09
N ILE A 254 -21.19 -4.92 0.19
CA ILE A 254 -21.88 -6.07 -0.46
C ILE A 254 -23.37 -6.11 -0.10
N HIS A 255 -23.70 -5.92 1.17
CA HIS A 255 -25.09 -5.97 1.64
C HIS A 255 -25.94 -4.76 1.24
N ILE A 256 -25.31 -3.69 0.73
CA ILE A 256 -25.97 -2.45 0.28
C ILE A 256 -26.22 -2.49 -1.23
N VAL A 257 -25.20 -2.83 -2.01
CA VAL A 257 -25.26 -2.80 -3.48
C VAL A 257 -25.51 -4.18 -4.11
N GLY A 258 -25.30 -5.26 -3.36
CA GLY A 258 -25.35 -6.65 -3.82
C GLY A 258 -24.05 -7.07 -4.54
N GLU A 259 -23.69 -8.35 -4.38
CA GLU A 259 -22.43 -8.93 -4.90
C GLU A 259 -22.21 -8.66 -6.40
N LYS A 260 -23.26 -8.73 -7.22
CA LYS A 260 -23.19 -8.55 -8.67
C LYS A 260 -22.83 -7.12 -9.10
N ASN A 261 -23.02 -6.14 -8.22
CA ASN A 261 -22.78 -4.73 -8.49
C ASN A 261 -21.45 -4.25 -7.88
N MET A 262 -20.71 -5.14 -7.24
CA MET A 262 -19.42 -4.80 -6.65
C MET A 262 -18.38 -4.50 -7.75
N ARG A 263 -17.64 -3.40 -7.58
CA ARG A 263 -16.46 -3.05 -8.37
C ARG A 263 -15.21 -3.38 -7.58
N ARG A 264 -14.22 -4.01 -8.22
CA ARG A 264 -12.92 -4.40 -7.65
C ARG A 264 -11.81 -4.04 -8.61
N VAL A 265 -11.86 -2.82 -9.16
CA VAL A 265 -10.94 -2.41 -10.22
C VAL A 265 -9.78 -1.65 -9.60
N PHE A 266 -8.57 -2.04 -9.97
CA PHE A 266 -7.32 -1.35 -9.62
C PHE A 266 -6.79 -0.58 -10.84
N PRO A 267 -6.11 0.56 -10.63
CA PRO A 267 -5.25 1.16 -11.65
C PRO A 267 -4.25 0.14 -12.20
N GLU A 268 -3.84 0.29 -13.45
CA GLU A 268 -2.98 -0.70 -14.12
C GLU A 268 -1.69 -0.99 -13.35
N SER A 269 -1.02 0.05 -12.84
CA SER A 269 0.23 -0.08 -12.05
C SER A 269 0.03 -0.79 -10.71
N LEU A 270 -1.19 -0.78 -10.17
CA LEU A 270 -1.55 -1.46 -8.91
C LEU A 270 -2.18 -2.83 -9.14
N GLN A 271 -2.48 -3.20 -10.40
CA GLN A 271 -3.09 -4.49 -10.70
C GLN A 271 -2.17 -5.63 -10.35
N ARG A 272 -2.71 -6.55 -9.58
CA ARG A 272 -2.11 -7.84 -9.34
C ARG A 272 -2.95 -8.91 -10.01
N LYS A 273 -2.29 -9.86 -10.65
CA LYS A 273 -2.96 -10.88 -11.47
C LYS A 273 -3.67 -11.96 -10.64
N GLY A 274 -4.22 -11.64 -9.47
CA GLY A 274 -5.09 -12.51 -8.67
C GLY A 274 -4.48 -13.85 -8.21
N ILE A 275 -3.16 -14.01 -8.38
CA ILE A 275 -2.41 -15.21 -8.03
C ILE A 275 -1.66 -14.91 -6.75
N SER A 276 -1.76 -15.78 -5.74
CA SER A 276 -0.96 -15.61 -4.52
C SER A 276 0.52 -15.49 -4.93
N GLU A 277 1.28 -14.57 -4.33
CA GLU A 277 2.70 -14.32 -4.59
C GLU A 277 3.52 -15.64 -4.73
N LYS A 278 3.19 -16.61 -3.89
CA LYS A 278 3.82 -17.94 -3.90
C LYS A 278 3.51 -18.72 -5.16
N LEU A 279 2.30 -18.60 -5.69
CA LEU A 279 1.87 -19.27 -6.92
C LEU A 279 2.36 -18.48 -8.14
N GLU A 280 2.35 -17.17 -8.08
CA GLU A 280 2.87 -16.27 -9.11
C GLU A 280 4.37 -16.52 -9.34
N ASN A 281 5.18 -16.51 -8.27
CA ASN A 281 6.61 -16.86 -8.31
C ASN A 281 6.87 -18.27 -8.82
N LYS A 282 5.94 -19.18 -8.61
CA LYS A 282 6.02 -20.55 -9.13
C LYS A 282 5.73 -20.62 -10.63
N LEU A 283 4.80 -19.81 -11.11
CA LEU A 283 4.24 -19.90 -12.47
C LEU A 283 4.85 -18.90 -13.46
N TYR A 284 5.33 -17.73 -12.98
CA TYR A 284 5.81 -16.64 -13.81
C TYR A 284 7.24 -16.23 -13.47
N ASP A 285 7.92 -15.63 -14.43
CA ASP A 285 9.23 -15.01 -14.26
C ASP A 285 9.48 -13.95 -15.33
N VAL A 286 10.53 -13.15 -15.15
CA VAL A 286 10.96 -12.13 -16.10
C VAL A 286 11.98 -12.71 -17.07
N CYS A 287 11.81 -12.45 -18.35
CA CYS A 287 12.81 -12.81 -19.36
C CYS A 287 14.09 -11.98 -19.14
N CYS A 288 15.23 -12.63 -19.01
CA CYS A 288 16.51 -11.96 -18.77
C CYS A 288 17.00 -11.07 -19.92
N ASP A 289 16.42 -11.19 -21.10
CA ASP A 289 16.84 -10.44 -22.30
C ASP A 289 15.87 -9.30 -22.64
N CYS A 290 14.57 -9.59 -22.74
CA CYS A 290 13.59 -8.58 -23.14
C CYS A 290 12.75 -8.04 -21.96
N GLU A 291 13.04 -8.44 -20.73
CA GLU A 291 12.35 -8.05 -19.51
C GLU A 291 10.83 -8.34 -19.48
N ALA A 292 10.33 -9.06 -20.48
CA ALA A 292 8.92 -9.42 -20.52
C ALA A 292 8.57 -10.42 -19.41
N TYR A 293 7.48 -10.11 -18.66
CA TYR A 293 6.94 -10.97 -17.63
C TYR A 293 6.06 -12.06 -18.28
N LYS A 294 6.47 -13.32 -18.18
CA LYS A 294 5.82 -14.45 -18.85
C LYS A 294 5.68 -15.68 -17.94
N LYS A 295 4.80 -16.59 -18.32
CA LYS A 295 4.69 -17.88 -17.61
C LYS A 295 5.97 -18.70 -17.79
N LYS A 296 6.49 -19.28 -16.71
CA LYS A 296 7.65 -20.18 -16.74
C LYS A 296 7.46 -21.37 -17.69
N SER A 297 6.21 -21.82 -17.88
CA SER A 297 5.89 -22.87 -18.86
C SER A 297 6.12 -22.46 -20.32
N GLU A 298 6.23 -21.17 -20.59
CA GLU A 298 6.47 -20.56 -21.90
C GLU A 298 7.92 -20.08 -22.04
N MET A 299 8.74 -20.32 -21.03
CA MET A 299 10.14 -19.88 -20.94
C MET A 299 11.08 -21.06 -20.94
N VAL A 300 12.30 -20.82 -21.40
CA VAL A 300 13.40 -21.77 -21.33
C VAL A 300 14.32 -21.40 -20.17
N THR A 301 14.60 -22.36 -19.31
CA THR A 301 15.51 -22.17 -18.18
C THR A 301 16.95 -22.38 -18.62
N ILE A 302 17.79 -21.38 -18.41
CA ILE A 302 19.23 -21.49 -18.62
C ILE A 302 19.90 -21.95 -17.33
N LEU A 303 20.61 -23.04 -17.39
CA LEU A 303 21.31 -23.67 -16.25
C LEU A 303 22.82 -23.46 -16.37
N ALA A 304 23.46 -23.00 -15.27
CA ALA A 304 24.93 -23.11 -15.18
C ALA A 304 25.33 -24.48 -14.68
N ARG A 305 26.18 -25.18 -15.43
CA ARG A 305 26.89 -26.36 -14.92
C ARG A 305 28.10 -25.92 -14.09
N SER A 306 28.10 -26.28 -12.81
CA SER A 306 29.30 -26.16 -11.99
C SER A 306 30.38 -27.17 -12.49
N ARG A 307 31.63 -26.71 -12.55
CA ARG A 307 32.76 -27.58 -12.92
C ARG A 307 33.12 -28.60 -11.84
N ARG A 308 32.49 -28.59 -10.67
CA ARG A 308 32.84 -29.41 -9.49
C ARG A 308 31.72 -30.34 -8.99
N GLY A 309 30.79 -30.76 -9.84
CA GLY A 309 29.77 -31.75 -9.45
C GLY A 309 28.65 -31.23 -8.52
N GLU A 310 28.60 -29.93 -8.24
CA GLU A 310 27.47 -29.30 -7.53
C GLU A 310 26.25 -29.29 -8.44
N SER A 311 25.05 -29.32 -7.85
CA SER A 311 23.79 -29.24 -8.59
C SER A 311 23.74 -27.99 -9.45
N ALA A 312 23.30 -28.13 -10.71
CA ALA A 312 23.13 -27.01 -11.62
C ALA A 312 22.19 -25.97 -11.02
N LYS A 313 22.64 -24.71 -10.96
CA LYS A 313 21.82 -23.57 -10.51
C LYS A 313 21.16 -22.90 -11.71
N ASN A 314 19.89 -22.51 -11.56
CA ASN A 314 19.22 -21.65 -12.55
C ASN A 314 19.97 -20.32 -12.65
N ILE A 315 20.38 -19.95 -13.87
CA ILE A 315 21.00 -18.65 -14.13
C ILE A 315 19.92 -17.62 -14.44
N CYS A 316 19.06 -17.94 -15.40
CA CYS A 316 17.99 -17.07 -15.85
C CYS A 316 16.91 -17.83 -16.61
N TYR A 317 15.83 -17.13 -16.90
CA TYR A 317 14.76 -17.59 -17.78
C TYR A 317 14.75 -16.74 -19.05
N LEU A 318 14.64 -17.35 -20.21
CA LEU A 318 14.44 -16.67 -21.49
C LEU A 318 13.06 -16.99 -22.04
N CYS A 319 12.35 -15.99 -22.56
CA CYS A 319 11.16 -16.26 -23.35
C CYS A 319 11.58 -16.94 -24.66
N ARG A 320 10.61 -17.56 -25.35
CA ARG A 320 10.87 -18.35 -26.56
C ARG A 320 11.63 -17.57 -27.61
N ASP A 321 11.18 -16.35 -27.92
CA ASP A 321 11.77 -15.54 -28.95
C ASP A 321 13.23 -15.15 -28.63
N CYS A 322 13.48 -14.77 -27.38
CA CYS A 322 14.84 -14.46 -26.90
C CYS A 322 15.74 -15.69 -26.86
N PHE A 323 15.18 -16.86 -26.54
CA PHE A 323 15.94 -18.12 -26.58
C PHE A 323 16.30 -18.54 -28.00
N GLU A 324 15.39 -18.41 -28.94
CA GLU A 324 15.65 -18.69 -30.38
C GLU A 324 16.73 -17.74 -30.92
N LYS A 325 16.64 -16.45 -30.61
CA LYS A 325 17.68 -15.46 -30.93
C LYS A 325 19.04 -15.82 -30.31
N PHE A 326 19.06 -16.14 -29.03
CA PHE A 326 20.27 -16.57 -28.31
C PHE A 326 20.94 -17.78 -28.96
N CYS A 327 20.16 -18.79 -29.39
CA CYS A 327 20.66 -19.98 -30.06
C CYS A 327 21.18 -19.63 -31.47
N GLY A 328 20.44 -18.84 -32.23
CA GLY A 328 20.82 -18.40 -33.57
C GLY A 328 22.13 -17.64 -33.61
N GLU A 329 22.33 -16.68 -32.69
CA GLU A 329 23.58 -15.90 -32.57
C GLU A 329 24.80 -16.76 -32.22
N ARG A 330 24.61 -17.92 -31.62
CA ARG A 330 25.68 -18.85 -31.18
C ARG A 330 25.80 -20.10 -32.01
N GLY A 331 24.99 -20.24 -33.06
CA GLY A 331 24.97 -21.47 -33.89
C GLY A 331 24.57 -22.71 -33.10
N ILE A 332 23.76 -22.54 -32.05
CA ILE A 332 23.28 -23.65 -31.22
C ILE A 332 21.99 -24.19 -31.86
N GLU A 333 22.00 -25.48 -32.21
CA GLU A 333 20.81 -26.18 -32.71
C GLU A 333 19.80 -26.34 -31.58
N ILE A 334 18.54 -25.85 -31.76
CA ILE A 334 17.50 -25.90 -30.76
C ILE A 334 17.01 -27.34 -30.61
N PRO A 335 17.20 -27.97 -29.44
CA PRO A 335 16.75 -29.36 -29.26
C PRO A 335 15.22 -29.43 -29.34
N GLU A 336 14.69 -30.41 -30.08
CA GLU A 336 13.23 -30.65 -30.19
C GLU A 336 12.54 -30.82 -28.82
N LEU A 337 13.30 -31.28 -27.82
CA LEU A 337 12.86 -31.46 -26.43
C LEU A 337 12.73 -30.14 -25.60
N ALA A 338 13.26 -29.00 -26.06
CA ALA A 338 13.17 -27.73 -25.35
C ALA A 338 11.72 -27.24 -25.23
N TYR A 339 10.82 -27.77 -26.06
CA TYR A 339 9.42 -27.35 -26.12
C TYR A 339 8.42 -28.45 -25.70
N ARG A 340 8.87 -29.66 -25.33
CA ARG A 340 7.95 -30.70 -24.86
C ARG A 340 7.46 -30.39 -23.46
N ARG A 341 6.20 -29.98 -23.34
CA ARG A 341 5.45 -30.07 -22.09
C ARG A 341 5.54 -31.50 -21.58
N LYS A 342 5.94 -31.69 -20.33
CA LYS A 342 5.51 -32.89 -19.60
C LYS A 342 3.99 -32.77 -19.39
N ASN A 343 3.21 -33.23 -20.37
CA ASN A 343 1.85 -33.65 -20.15
C ASN A 343 1.92 -34.95 -19.34
N ASN A 344 2.06 -34.88 -18.04
CA ASN A 344 1.67 -35.97 -17.17
C ASN A 344 0.28 -35.58 -16.65
N GLY A 345 -0.72 -35.99 -17.45
CA GLY A 345 -2.04 -36.29 -16.91
C GLY A 345 -1.90 -37.45 -15.93
N LYS A 346 -2.37 -37.25 -14.75
CA LYS A 346 -3.29 -38.04 -13.95
C LYS A 346 -3.51 -37.32 -12.65
#